data_bb4e57d5fc05a5c5af4c10df26407b3e
#
_entry.id   bb4e57d5fc05a5c5af4c10df26407b3e
#
_cell.length_a   1.000
_cell.length_b   1.000
_cell.length_c   1.000
_cell.angle_alpha   90.00
_cell.angle_beta   90.00
_cell.angle_gamma   90.00
#
_symmetry.space_group_name_H-M   'P 1'
#
loop_
_entity.id
_entity.type
_entity.pdbx_description
1 polymer ?
#
loop_
_entity_poly.entity_id
_entity_poly.type
_entity_poly.pdbx_seq_one_letter_code
_entity_poly.pdbx_strand_id
1 'polypeptide(L)'
;DLSRRYRLNEMHMLNHICDSFVIGSDQVWNHGIARNFGRSFLMDFVRDEKKKVAVAASFGHDRDFRSNRERIIASEYFKRFDAISVREESAVGIMKRVFGVDATRVLDPVFSTDRQVYDDIAAESTRNETEPYMLTYILDPTPEKKEVIRHLSEKLGLRTIHILDGTPWNYESNKEKLGMDTILENVTFQDWVYYFKNSSYVLTDSCHGMSFAIIYHKPFAGDRKSTRLNSSHHFISYA
;
A
#
# COMPACT_ATOMS: atom_id res chain seq x y z
N ASP A 1 0.41 -5.90 -19.29
CA ASP A 1 -0.94 -6.19 -19.82
C ASP A 1 -1.83 -6.75 -18.74
N LEU A 2 -3.08 -6.26 -18.65
CA LEU A 2 -4.07 -6.80 -17.74
C LEU A 2 -4.83 -7.94 -18.43
N SER A 3 -4.92 -9.09 -17.77
CA SER A 3 -5.77 -10.18 -18.21
C SER A 3 -7.25 -9.79 -18.10
N ARG A 4 -8.15 -10.62 -18.68
CA ARG A 4 -9.58 -10.51 -18.36
C ARG A 4 -9.81 -10.64 -16.84
N ARG A 5 -10.93 -10.11 -16.36
CA ARG A 5 -11.35 -10.31 -14.96
C ARG A 5 -11.83 -11.75 -14.77
N TYR A 6 -11.36 -12.39 -13.69
CA TYR A 6 -11.80 -13.72 -13.27
C TYR A 6 -12.63 -13.61 -12.00
N ARG A 7 -13.71 -14.38 -11.90
CA ARG A 7 -14.40 -14.58 -10.62
C ARG A 7 -13.60 -15.58 -9.78
N LEU A 8 -13.81 -15.60 -8.46
CA LEU A 8 -13.09 -16.50 -7.57
C LEU A 8 -13.22 -17.98 -7.97
N ASN A 9 -14.41 -18.39 -8.42
CA ASN A 9 -14.67 -19.76 -8.88
C ASN A 9 -14.06 -20.09 -10.27
N GLU A 10 -13.57 -19.10 -11.00
CA GLU A 10 -12.93 -19.25 -12.31
C GLU A 10 -11.40 -19.25 -12.23
N MET A 11 -10.82 -18.85 -11.08
CA MET A 11 -9.36 -18.69 -10.94
C MET A 11 -8.59 -20.00 -11.21
N HIS A 12 -9.19 -21.17 -10.97
CA HIS A 12 -8.57 -22.47 -11.28
C HIS A 12 -8.23 -22.62 -12.76
N MET A 13 -8.91 -21.90 -13.67
CA MET A 13 -8.63 -21.93 -15.11
C MET A 13 -7.25 -21.38 -15.46
N LEU A 14 -6.69 -20.51 -14.60
CA LEU A 14 -5.35 -19.96 -14.77
C LEU A 14 -4.27 -21.05 -14.80
N ASN A 15 -4.50 -22.21 -14.18
CA ASN A 15 -3.55 -23.33 -14.22
C ASN A 15 -3.32 -23.88 -15.63
N HIS A 16 -4.20 -23.60 -16.59
CA HIS A 16 -4.04 -24.04 -17.98
C HIS A 16 -3.19 -23.10 -18.83
N ILE A 17 -3.00 -21.86 -18.35
CA ILE A 17 -2.32 -20.81 -19.11
C ILE A 17 -1.09 -20.23 -18.38
N CYS A 18 -0.91 -20.54 -17.09
CA CYS A 18 0.22 -20.08 -16.30
C CYS A 18 1.01 -21.26 -15.73
N ASP A 19 2.34 -21.17 -15.77
CA ASP A 19 3.24 -22.15 -15.16
C ASP A 19 3.72 -21.73 -13.78
N SER A 20 3.66 -20.44 -13.48
CA SER A 20 4.08 -19.86 -12.21
C SER A 20 3.09 -18.80 -11.75
N PHE A 21 2.92 -18.70 -10.44
CA PHE A 21 2.02 -17.75 -9.81
C PHE A 21 2.79 -16.91 -8.80
N VAL A 22 2.64 -15.61 -8.88
CA VAL A 22 3.25 -14.65 -7.95
C VAL A 22 2.15 -13.88 -7.25
N ILE A 23 2.25 -13.75 -5.93
CA ILE A 23 1.38 -12.90 -5.14
C ILE A 23 2.16 -11.86 -4.37
N GLY A 24 1.57 -10.70 -4.20
CA GLY A 24 2.17 -9.53 -3.56
C GLY A 24 2.36 -8.41 -4.59
N SER A 25 2.88 -7.28 -4.25
CA SER A 25 3.22 -6.93 -2.86
C SER A 25 1.95 -6.57 -2.06
N ASP A 26 2.10 -5.62 -1.10
CA ASP A 26 1.02 -5.07 -0.31
C ASP A 26 0.34 -6.06 0.67
N GLN A 27 -0.77 -5.63 1.26
CA GLN A 27 -1.44 -6.27 2.39
C GLN A 27 -2.32 -7.46 1.97
N VAL A 28 -1.81 -8.29 1.06
CA VAL A 28 -2.54 -9.47 0.54
C VAL A 28 -2.86 -10.50 1.63
N TRP A 29 -2.15 -10.48 2.75
CA TRP A 29 -2.41 -11.37 3.90
C TRP A 29 -3.02 -10.68 5.10
N ASN A 30 -3.39 -9.39 4.97
CA ASN A 30 -4.20 -8.70 5.98
C ASN A 30 -5.57 -9.35 6.07
N HIS A 31 -5.88 -9.95 7.23
CA HIS A 31 -7.12 -10.71 7.41
C HIS A 31 -8.38 -9.85 7.17
N GLY A 32 -8.35 -8.58 7.58
CA GLY A 32 -9.47 -7.66 7.37
C GLY A 32 -9.80 -7.42 5.89
N ILE A 33 -8.79 -7.45 5.02
CA ILE A 33 -8.91 -7.25 3.58
C ILE A 33 -9.10 -8.59 2.86
N ALA A 34 -8.22 -9.56 3.16
CA ALA A 34 -8.13 -10.82 2.45
C ALA A 34 -9.39 -11.69 2.57
N ARG A 35 -10.12 -11.62 3.69
CA ARG A 35 -11.34 -12.42 3.93
C ARG A 35 -12.40 -12.24 2.84
N ASN A 36 -12.45 -11.08 2.18
CA ASN A 36 -13.40 -10.80 1.10
C ASN A 36 -13.07 -11.52 -0.20
N PHE A 37 -11.84 -12.04 -0.32
CA PHE A 37 -11.32 -12.77 -1.48
C PHE A 37 -11.18 -14.27 -1.19
N GLY A 38 -11.82 -14.78 -0.14
CA GLY A 38 -11.73 -16.17 0.26
C GLY A 38 -10.30 -16.59 0.58
N ARG A 39 -9.79 -17.62 -0.09
CA ARG A 39 -8.41 -18.10 0.05
C ARG A 39 -7.54 -17.82 -1.17
N SER A 40 -8.02 -17.04 -2.12
CA SER A 40 -7.28 -16.79 -3.37
C SER A 40 -5.89 -16.17 -3.11
N PHE A 41 -5.75 -15.34 -2.07
CA PHE A 41 -4.45 -14.80 -1.65
C PHE A 41 -3.55 -15.84 -0.92
N LEU A 42 -4.07 -17.03 -0.64
CA LEU A 42 -3.29 -18.19 -0.23
C LEU A 42 -3.01 -19.13 -1.42
N MET A 43 -3.40 -18.73 -2.63
CA MET A 43 -3.24 -19.52 -3.87
C MET A 43 -3.91 -20.90 -3.79
N ASP A 44 -5.09 -20.99 -3.14
CA ASP A 44 -5.82 -22.23 -2.96
C ASP A 44 -6.25 -22.88 -4.30
N PHE A 45 -6.45 -22.06 -5.33
CA PHE A 45 -6.82 -22.46 -6.68
C PHE A 45 -5.64 -22.99 -7.51
N VAL A 46 -4.39 -22.77 -7.07
CA VAL A 46 -3.18 -23.18 -7.80
C VAL A 46 -2.86 -24.63 -7.50
N ARG A 47 -2.64 -25.43 -8.54
CA ARG A 47 -2.25 -26.83 -8.43
C ARG A 47 -0.87 -27.01 -7.79
N ASP A 48 -0.61 -28.17 -7.19
CA ASP A 48 0.63 -28.40 -6.43
C ASP A 48 1.88 -28.38 -7.32
N GLU A 49 1.77 -28.88 -8.55
CA GLU A 49 2.89 -28.92 -9.50
C GLU A 49 3.29 -27.54 -10.07
N LYS A 50 2.47 -26.52 -9.86
CA LYS A 50 2.73 -25.15 -10.34
C LYS A 50 3.54 -24.35 -9.31
N LYS A 51 4.47 -23.56 -9.80
CA LYS A 51 5.32 -22.69 -8.95
C LYS A 51 4.51 -21.58 -8.30
N LYS A 52 4.71 -21.36 -7.00
CA LYS A 52 4.03 -20.35 -6.17
C LYS A 52 5.06 -19.54 -5.41
N VAL A 53 5.07 -18.23 -5.62
CA VAL A 53 6.01 -17.32 -4.96
C VAL A 53 5.25 -16.13 -4.36
N ALA A 54 5.60 -15.77 -3.14
CA ALA A 54 5.14 -14.50 -2.54
C ALA A 54 6.27 -13.48 -2.54
N VAL A 55 5.99 -12.29 -3.08
CA VAL A 55 6.96 -11.21 -3.21
C VAL A 55 6.51 -10.02 -2.36
N ALA A 56 7.29 -9.71 -1.32
CA ALA A 56 7.05 -8.57 -0.42
C ALA A 56 5.62 -8.50 0.13
N ALA A 57 5.01 -9.66 0.40
CA ALA A 57 3.66 -9.74 0.94
C ALA A 57 3.60 -9.16 2.36
N SER A 58 2.43 -8.67 2.76
CA SER A 58 2.25 -8.02 4.06
C SER A 58 1.00 -8.52 4.76
N PHE A 59 1.09 -8.62 6.09
CA PHE A 59 -0.07 -8.81 6.97
C PHE A 59 -0.72 -7.47 7.35
N GLY A 60 -0.06 -6.35 7.12
CA GLY A 60 -0.52 -5.02 7.51
C GLY A 60 -0.50 -4.77 9.02
N HIS A 61 -0.11 -5.75 9.82
CA HIS A 61 -0.10 -5.74 11.28
C HIS A 61 1.07 -6.54 11.84
N ASP A 62 1.39 -6.32 13.12
CA ASP A 62 2.41 -7.05 13.87
C ASP A 62 1.92 -8.40 14.44
N ARG A 63 0.66 -8.74 14.19
CA ARG A 63 0.03 -10.01 14.60
C ARG A 63 -0.97 -10.49 13.56
N ASP A 64 -1.22 -11.80 13.57
CA ASP A 64 -2.26 -12.41 12.76
C ASP A 64 -3.60 -12.43 13.50
N PHE A 65 -4.67 -12.03 12.81
CA PHE A 65 -6.03 -11.94 13.39
C PHE A 65 -6.93 -13.13 13.03
N ARG A 66 -6.39 -14.14 12.35
CA ARG A 66 -7.15 -15.36 12.02
C ARG A 66 -7.48 -16.16 13.27
N SER A 67 -8.63 -16.83 13.26
CA SER A 67 -8.96 -17.85 14.25
C SER A 67 -8.01 -19.05 14.15
N ASN A 68 -7.94 -19.86 15.19
CA ASN A 68 -7.10 -21.06 15.19
C ASN A 68 -7.42 -22.01 14.01
N ARG A 69 -8.70 -22.15 13.66
CA ARG A 69 -9.11 -22.96 12.51
C ARG A 69 -8.59 -22.40 11.19
N GLU A 70 -8.67 -21.09 11.01
CA GLU A 70 -8.17 -20.42 9.80
C GLU A 70 -6.65 -20.49 9.71
N ARG A 71 -5.93 -20.41 10.85
CA ARG A 71 -4.47 -20.56 10.91
C ARG A 71 -4.01 -21.94 10.48
N ILE A 72 -4.69 -23.00 10.94
CA ILE A 72 -4.39 -24.38 10.50
C ILE A 72 -4.54 -24.48 8.98
N ILE A 73 -5.65 -24.00 8.45
CA ILE A 73 -5.91 -24.02 7.00
C ILE A 73 -4.86 -23.20 6.25
N ALA A 74 -4.57 -21.99 6.70
CA ALA A 74 -3.58 -21.12 6.07
C ALA A 74 -2.17 -21.72 6.10
N SER A 75 -1.79 -22.39 7.20
CA SER A 75 -0.50 -23.08 7.30
C SER A 75 -0.30 -24.11 6.20
N GLU A 76 -1.34 -24.88 5.87
CA GLU A 76 -1.26 -25.88 4.80
C GLU A 76 -1.04 -25.23 3.43
N TYR A 77 -1.67 -24.09 3.18
CA TYR A 77 -1.44 -23.35 1.93
C TYR A 77 -0.07 -22.67 1.90
N PHE A 78 0.39 -22.07 2.98
CA PHE A 78 1.71 -21.44 3.03
C PHE A 78 2.85 -22.43 2.79
N LYS A 79 2.74 -23.67 3.26
CA LYS A 79 3.72 -24.74 3.00
C LYS A 79 3.85 -25.13 1.52
N ARG A 80 2.88 -24.74 0.69
CA ARG A 80 2.88 -25.03 -0.75
C ARG A 80 3.64 -23.99 -1.57
N PHE A 81 4.09 -22.89 -0.94
CA PHE A 81 4.89 -21.88 -1.62
C PHE A 81 6.34 -22.33 -1.78
N ASP A 82 6.89 -22.15 -2.97
CA ASP A 82 8.30 -22.40 -3.26
C ASP A 82 9.23 -21.38 -2.61
N ALA A 83 8.77 -20.13 -2.50
CA ALA A 83 9.48 -19.05 -1.81
C ALA A 83 8.51 -18.01 -1.27
N ILE A 84 8.83 -17.47 -0.10
CA ILE A 84 8.04 -16.43 0.53
C ILE A 84 8.96 -15.29 0.93
N SER A 85 8.68 -14.09 0.41
CA SER A 85 9.24 -12.86 0.95
C SER A 85 8.15 -11.93 1.47
N VAL A 86 8.47 -11.20 2.54
CA VAL A 86 7.58 -10.27 3.23
C VAL A 86 8.28 -8.94 3.44
N ARG A 87 7.53 -7.85 3.57
CA ARG A 87 8.16 -6.53 3.68
C ARG A 87 8.39 -6.08 5.13
N GLU A 88 7.72 -6.67 6.13
CA GLU A 88 7.89 -6.32 7.54
C GLU A 88 8.60 -7.42 8.33
N GLU A 89 9.45 -7.02 9.29
CA GLU A 89 10.09 -7.94 10.22
C GLU A 89 9.07 -8.71 11.07
N SER A 90 7.97 -8.03 11.46
CA SER A 90 6.88 -8.67 12.19
C SER A 90 6.26 -9.84 11.39
N ALA A 91 6.17 -9.71 10.06
CA ALA A 91 5.64 -10.75 9.19
C ALA A 91 6.55 -11.98 9.13
N VAL A 92 7.88 -11.82 9.15
CA VAL A 92 8.82 -12.96 9.30
C VAL A 92 8.50 -13.72 10.58
N GLY A 93 8.33 -12.99 11.69
CA GLY A 93 7.96 -13.58 12.97
C GLY A 93 6.59 -14.28 12.96
N ILE A 94 5.59 -13.71 12.27
CA ILE A 94 4.26 -14.32 12.11
C ILE A 94 4.39 -15.62 11.32
N MET A 95 5.05 -15.60 10.16
CA MET A 95 5.24 -16.78 9.31
C MET A 95 5.87 -17.92 10.09
N LYS A 96 6.94 -17.65 10.85
CA LYS A 96 7.61 -18.69 11.62
C LYS A 96 6.80 -19.21 12.81
N ARG A 97 6.29 -18.29 13.65
CA ARG A 97 5.63 -18.69 14.92
C ARG A 97 4.20 -19.19 14.73
N VAL A 98 3.45 -18.61 13.78
CA VAL A 98 2.03 -18.94 13.61
C VAL A 98 1.82 -20.01 12.56
N PHE A 99 2.57 -19.96 11.46
CA PHE A 99 2.35 -20.86 10.32
C PHE A 99 3.45 -21.92 10.15
N GLY A 100 4.56 -21.83 10.89
CA GLY A 100 5.66 -22.80 10.83
C GLY A 100 6.43 -22.76 9.50
N VAL A 101 6.40 -21.62 8.79
CA VAL A 101 7.02 -21.44 7.47
C VAL A 101 8.07 -20.35 7.55
N ASP A 102 9.20 -20.55 6.86
CA ASP A 102 10.25 -19.54 6.76
C ASP A 102 9.91 -18.49 5.69
N ALA A 103 10.25 -17.24 5.96
CA ALA A 103 10.08 -16.12 5.05
C ALA A 103 11.28 -15.19 5.13
N THR A 104 11.62 -14.57 3.99
CA THR A 104 12.72 -13.60 3.89
C THR A 104 12.16 -12.18 3.87
N ARG A 105 12.73 -11.29 4.68
CA ARG A 105 12.38 -9.88 4.61
C ARG A 105 13.02 -9.21 3.38
N VAL A 106 12.24 -8.45 2.64
CA VAL A 106 12.68 -7.65 1.48
C VAL A 106 12.05 -6.25 1.55
N LEU A 107 12.57 -5.32 0.78
CA LEU A 107 11.93 -4.02 0.58
C LEU A 107 10.69 -4.16 -0.30
N ASP A 108 9.80 -3.16 -0.21
CA ASP A 108 8.69 -3.07 -1.15
C ASP A 108 9.23 -2.93 -2.58
N PRO A 109 8.64 -3.62 -3.58
CA PRO A 109 9.11 -3.61 -4.97
C PRO A 109 9.20 -2.21 -5.59
N VAL A 110 8.49 -1.21 -5.09
CA VAL A 110 8.63 0.18 -5.57
C VAL A 110 10.06 0.71 -5.47
N PHE A 111 10.85 0.20 -4.51
CA PHE A 111 12.27 0.56 -4.38
C PHE A 111 13.20 -0.22 -5.30
N SER A 112 12.73 -1.29 -5.94
CA SER A 112 13.51 -2.09 -6.90
C SER A 112 13.35 -1.62 -8.34
N THR A 113 12.43 -0.70 -8.58
CA THR A 113 12.18 -0.09 -9.88
C THR A 113 13.11 1.11 -10.08
N ASP A 114 13.73 1.21 -11.25
CA ASP A 114 14.53 2.38 -11.59
C ASP A 114 13.65 3.63 -11.53
N ARG A 115 14.16 4.68 -10.89
CA ARG A 115 13.48 5.96 -10.77
C ARG A 115 13.10 6.54 -12.14
N GLN A 116 13.90 6.27 -13.20
CA GLN A 116 13.59 6.73 -14.56
C GLN A 116 12.22 6.24 -15.04
N VAL A 117 11.81 5.02 -14.68
CA VAL A 117 10.47 4.50 -15.02
C VAL A 117 9.38 5.37 -14.42
N TYR A 118 9.54 5.81 -13.18
CA TYR A 118 8.59 6.71 -12.53
C TYR A 118 8.65 8.13 -13.14
N ASP A 119 9.83 8.58 -13.54
CA ASP A 119 10.00 9.86 -14.20
C ASP A 119 9.30 9.88 -15.57
N ASP A 120 9.35 8.80 -16.31
CA ASP A 120 8.67 8.62 -17.60
C ASP A 120 7.14 8.60 -17.41
N ILE A 121 6.64 7.88 -16.39
CA ILE A 121 5.23 7.87 -16.02
C ILE A 121 4.74 9.29 -15.66
N ALA A 122 5.51 10.01 -14.85
CA ALA A 122 5.16 11.38 -14.46
C ALA A 122 5.12 12.34 -15.67
N ALA A 123 5.95 12.09 -16.69
CA ALA A 123 5.98 12.92 -17.90
C ALA A 123 4.73 12.76 -18.77
N GLU A 124 3.97 11.67 -18.61
CA GLU A 124 2.67 11.49 -19.28
C GLU A 124 1.52 12.30 -18.65
N SER A 125 1.74 12.88 -17.45
CA SER A 125 0.73 13.73 -16.81
C SER A 125 0.53 15.03 -17.59
N THR A 126 -0.72 15.45 -17.70
CA THR A 126 -1.08 16.75 -18.27
C THR A 126 -1.12 17.89 -17.23
N ARG A 127 -0.82 17.57 -15.96
CA ARG A 127 -0.80 18.55 -14.87
C ARG A 127 0.42 19.45 -14.99
N ASN A 128 0.25 20.72 -14.60
CA ASN A 128 1.32 21.70 -14.65
C ASN A 128 1.22 22.66 -13.44
N GLU A 129 1.90 22.30 -12.36
CA GLU A 129 1.99 23.14 -11.17
C GLU A 129 3.26 23.98 -11.22
N THR A 130 3.12 25.29 -11.21
CA THR A 130 4.24 26.24 -11.31
C THR A 130 4.68 26.78 -9.97
N GLU A 131 3.83 26.74 -8.96
CA GLU A 131 4.12 27.26 -7.63
C GLU A 131 4.49 26.12 -6.66
N PRO A 132 5.43 26.36 -5.72
CA PRO A 132 5.75 25.39 -4.67
C PRO A 132 4.52 25.00 -3.85
N TYR A 133 4.40 23.72 -3.51
CA TYR A 133 3.29 23.21 -2.73
C TYR A 133 3.69 22.08 -1.79
N MET A 134 2.90 21.92 -0.74
CA MET A 134 2.87 20.73 0.10
C MET A 134 1.83 19.76 -0.45
N LEU A 135 2.28 18.57 -0.85
CA LEU A 135 1.39 17.47 -1.22
C LEU A 135 0.90 16.76 0.03
N THR A 136 -0.40 16.52 0.13
CA THR A 136 -0.94 15.57 1.10
C THR A 136 -1.57 14.37 0.40
N TYR A 137 -1.20 13.18 0.83
CA TYR A 137 -1.84 11.94 0.40
C TYR A 137 -2.34 11.20 1.62
N ILE A 138 -3.63 11.38 1.93
CA ILE A 138 -4.26 10.93 3.17
C ILE A 138 -5.34 9.89 2.86
N LEU A 139 -5.14 8.67 3.38
CA LEU A 139 -6.06 7.55 3.19
C LEU A 139 -7.24 7.60 4.17
N ASP A 140 -7.01 8.14 5.37
CA ASP A 140 -8.00 8.18 6.45
C ASP A 140 -8.02 9.57 7.09
N PRO A 141 -8.75 10.53 6.51
CA PRO A 141 -8.85 11.89 7.03
C PRO A 141 -9.50 11.93 8.42
N THR A 142 -8.88 12.67 9.33
CA THR A 142 -9.42 12.96 10.67
C THR A 142 -9.29 14.45 10.99
N PRO A 143 -10.04 14.98 11.96
CA PRO A 143 -9.90 16.37 12.40
C PRO A 143 -8.46 16.72 12.83
N GLU A 144 -7.78 15.81 13.52
CA GLU A 144 -6.40 16.00 13.99
C GLU A 144 -5.44 16.12 12.80
N LYS A 145 -5.59 15.28 11.77
CA LYS A 145 -4.78 15.36 10.56
C LYS A 145 -5.03 16.67 9.81
N LYS A 146 -6.27 17.14 9.78
CA LYS A 146 -6.60 18.45 9.22
C LYS A 146 -5.87 19.59 9.92
N GLU A 147 -5.80 19.57 11.25
CA GLU A 147 -5.05 20.56 12.02
C GLU A 147 -3.54 20.49 11.71
N VAL A 148 -2.99 19.28 11.61
CA VAL A 148 -1.58 19.09 11.23
C VAL A 148 -1.29 19.62 9.83
N ILE A 149 -2.17 19.39 8.85
CA ILE A 149 -2.04 19.92 7.49
C ILE A 149 -1.98 21.45 7.55
N ARG A 150 -2.91 22.07 8.26
CA ARG A 150 -2.99 23.54 8.38
C ARG A 150 -1.75 24.11 9.03
N HIS A 151 -1.34 23.55 10.17
CA HIS A 151 -0.16 23.99 10.89
C HIS A 151 1.12 23.87 10.05
N LEU A 152 1.32 22.75 9.34
CA LEU A 152 2.49 22.58 8.49
C LEU A 152 2.48 23.51 7.27
N SER A 153 1.32 23.72 6.65
CA SER A 153 1.17 24.66 5.54
C SER A 153 1.58 26.08 5.96
N GLU A 154 1.08 26.56 7.10
CA GLU A 154 1.43 27.85 7.66
C GLU A 154 2.92 27.95 8.01
N LYS A 155 3.46 26.94 8.71
CA LYS A 155 4.87 26.91 9.13
C LYS A 155 5.84 26.89 7.95
N LEU A 156 5.50 26.18 6.87
CA LEU A 156 6.34 26.07 5.68
C LEU A 156 6.08 27.19 4.66
N GLY A 157 5.01 27.95 4.81
CA GLY A 157 4.60 28.96 3.83
C GLY A 157 4.22 28.34 2.47
N LEU A 158 3.71 27.10 2.46
CA LEU A 158 3.36 26.39 1.26
C LEU A 158 1.84 26.26 1.12
N ARG A 159 1.31 26.50 -0.08
CA ARG A 159 -0.06 26.07 -0.41
C ARG A 159 -0.17 24.56 -0.37
N THR A 160 -1.38 24.05 -0.22
CA THR A 160 -1.62 22.60 -0.13
C THR A 160 -2.31 22.07 -1.39
N ILE A 161 -1.95 20.86 -1.78
CA ILE A 161 -2.66 20.05 -2.78
C ILE A 161 -2.98 18.70 -2.13
N HIS A 162 -4.24 18.26 -2.23
CA HIS A 162 -4.71 17.08 -1.55
C HIS A 162 -5.09 15.98 -2.54
N ILE A 163 -4.49 14.79 -2.36
CA ILE A 163 -4.93 13.55 -3.01
C ILE A 163 -5.54 12.65 -1.92
N LEU A 164 -6.73 12.14 -2.19
CA LEU A 164 -7.44 11.20 -1.33
C LEU A 164 -7.43 9.79 -1.94
N ASP A 165 -7.72 8.78 -1.11
CA ASP A 165 -7.99 7.44 -1.61
C ASP A 165 -9.18 7.47 -2.59
N GLY A 166 -8.93 7.03 -3.83
CA GLY A 166 -9.88 7.07 -4.94
C GLY A 166 -10.90 5.92 -4.95
N THR A 167 -11.05 5.15 -3.86
CA THR A 167 -12.08 4.11 -3.83
C THR A 167 -13.47 4.73 -3.87
N PRO A 168 -14.37 4.30 -4.79
CA PRO A 168 -15.65 4.97 -5.03
C PRO A 168 -16.55 5.09 -3.79
N TRP A 169 -16.44 4.14 -2.85
CA TRP A 169 -17.26 4.12 -1.64
C TRP A 169 -16.71 4.99 -0.49
N ASN A 170 -15.45 5.42 -0.56
CA ASN A 170 -14.81 6.22 0.50
C ASN A 170 -14.54 7.66 0.07
N TYR A 171 -14.42 7.92 -1.23
CA TYR A 171 -13.94 9.20 -1.74
C TYR A 171 -14.76 10.39 -1.25
N GLU A 172 -16.09 10.37 -1.46
CA GLU A 172 -16.96 11.48 -1.04
C GLU A 172 -16.95 11.69 0.48
N SER A 173 -17.01 10.60 1.25
CA SER A 173 -16.92 10.67 2.71
C SER A 173 -15.57 11.24 3.18
N ASN A 174 -14.47 10.85 2.53
CA ASN A 174 -13.14 11.37 2.86
C ASN A 174 -12.98 12.84 2.45
N LYS A 175 -13.57 13.23 1.32
CA LYS A 175 -13.62 14.62 0.86
C LYS A 175 -14.36 15.52 1.86
N GLU A 176 -15.52 15.08 2.34
CA GLU A 176 -16.29 15.79 3.37
C GLU A 176 -15.51 15.88 4.70
N LYS A 177 -14.90 14.78 5.15
CA LYS A 177 -14.11 14.76 6.40
C LYS A 177 -12.90 15.69 6.33
N LEU A 178 -12.17 15.68 5.22
CA LEU A 178 -11.04 16.59 5.03
C LEU A 178 -11.53 18.03 4.96
N GLY A 179 -12.57 18.31 4.16
CA GLY A 179 -13.23 19.61 4.07
C GLY A 179 -12.25 20.76 3.85
N MET A 180 -11.33 20.59 2.91
CA MET A 180 -10.32 21.56 2.51
C MET A 180 -10.47 21.88 1.03
N ASP A 181 -9.99 23.05 0.62
CA ASP A 181 -9.88 23.42 -0.79
C ASP A 181 -8.75 22.63 -1.47
N THR A 182 -8.69 22.67 -2.80
CA THR A 182 -7.61 22.04 -3.58
C THR A 182 -7.51 20.51 -3.48
N ILE A 183 -8.63 19.83 -3.19
CA ILE A 183 -8.72 18.39 -3.33
C ILE A 183 -8.80 18.04 -4.82
N LEU A 184 -7.83 17.27 -5.29
CA LEU A 184 -7.78 16.86 -6.69
C LEU A 184 -8.81 15.78 -6.99
N GLU A 185 -9.50 15.93 -8.10
CA GLU A 185 -10.43 14.93 -8.63
C GLU A 185 -9.83 14.23 -9.85
N ASN A 186 -10.27 12.99 -10.09
CA ASN A 186 -9.87 12.19 -11.25
C ASN A 186 -8.34 12.07 -11.41
N VAL A 187 -7.64 11.88 -10.31
CA VAL A 187 -6.18 11.72 -10.30
C VAL A 187 -5.81 10.39 -10.94
N THR A 188 -5.12 10.42 -12.06
CA THR A 188 -4.55 9.24 -12.71
C THR A 188 -3.28 8.80 -11.97
N PHE A 189 -2.75 7.60 -12.29
CA PHE A 189 -1.47 7.18 -11.71
C PHE A 189 -0.32 8.10 -12.16
N GLN A 190 -0.35 8.57 -13.40
CA GLN A 190 0.61 9.55 -13.93
C GLN A 190 0.56 10.86 -13.15
N ASP A 191 -0.64 11.37 -12.87
CA ASP A 191 -0.82 12.57 -12.05
C ASP A 191 -0.32 12.37 -10.63
N TRP A 192 -0.62 11.21 -10.03
CA TRP A 192 -0.18 10.88 -8.68
C TRP A 192 1.35 10.91 -8.57
N VAL A 193 2.05 10.26 -9.50
CA VAL A 193 3.53 10.27 -9.56
C VAL A 193 4.05 11.69 -9.83
N TYR A 194 3.42 12.44 -10.75
CA TYR A 194 3.77 13.82 -11.04
C TYR A 194 3.73 14.70 -9.78
N TYR A 195 2.67 14.60 -8.98
CA TYR A 195 2.53 15.40 -7.76
C TYR A 195 3.56 15.04 -6.70
N PHE A 196 3.93 13.77 -6.54
CA PHE A 196 5.04 13.39 -5.66
C PHE A 196 6.38 13.93 -6.15
N LYS A 197 6.66 13.80 -7.44
CA LYS A 197 7.90 14.27 -8.06
C LYS A 197 8.11 15.78 -7.90
N ASN A 198 7.06 16.57 -8.04
CA ASN A 198 7.16 18.04 -8.10
C ASN A 198 6.82 18.73 -6.77
N SER A 199 6.42 18.01 -5.73
CA SER A 199 6.13 18.59 -4.42
C SER A 199 7.38 19.19 -3.76
N SER A 200 7.19 20.20 -2.94
CA SER A 200 8.22 20.76 -2.05
C SER A 200 8.27 20.06 -0.69
N TYR A 201 7.13 19.52 -0.26
CA TYR A 201 6.99 18.77 0.98
C TYR A 201 5.85 17.75 0.83
N VAL A 202 5.94 16.61 1.51
CA VAL A 202 4.90 15.57 1.51
C VAL A 202 4.40 15.31 2.92
N LEU A 203 3.08 15.27 3.09
CA LEU A 203 2.43 14.79 4.31
C LEU A 203 1.53 13.60 3.95
N THR A 204 1.73 12.45 4.59
CA THR A 204 1.00 11.24 4.22
C THR A 204 0.82 10.27 5.38
N ASP A 205 -0.27 9.50 5.36
CA ASP A 205 -0.49 8.32 6.22
C ASP A 205 -0.36 7.01 5.42
N SER A 206 0.06 7.11 4.16
CA SER A 206 0.25 5.98 3.26
C SER A 206 1.71 5.50 3.26
N CYS A 207 1.90 4.18 3.36
CA CYS A 207 3.23 3.57 3.19
C CYS A 207 3.81 3.88 1.80
N HIS A 208 3.01 3.77 0.74
CA HIS A 208 3.44 4.11 -0.61
C HIS A 208 3.70 5.61 -0.78
N GLY A 209 2.91 6.47 -0.12
CA GLY A 209 3.19 7.90 -0.08
C GLY A 209 4.57 8.22 0.52
N MET A 210 4.93 7.58 1.63
CA MET A 210 6.27 7.70 2.22
C MET A 210 7.35 7.15 1.28
N SER A 211 7.09 6.00 0.63
CA SER A 211 8.04 5.40 -0.30
C SER A 211 8.36 6.33 -1.47
N PHE A 212 7.36 6.95 -2.08
CA PHE A 212 7.57 7.89 -3.18
C PHE A 212 8.21 9.22 -2.74
N ALA A 213 7.91 9.68 -1.52
CA ALA A 213 8.65 10.81 -0.95
C ALA A 213 10.16 10.49 -0.82
N ILE A 214 10.51 9.27 -0.39
CA ILE A 214 11.91 8.81 -0.32
C ILE A 214 12.52 8.69 -1.72
N ILE A 215 11.85 8.05 -2.68
CA ILE A 215 12.32 7.87 -4.06
C ILE A 215 12.64 9.23 -4.71
N TYR A 216 11.80 10.24 -4.45
CA TYR A 216 12.00 11.58 -4.99
C TYR A 216 12.77 12.53 -4.06
N HIS A 217 13.37 12.02 -2.98
CA HIS A 217 14.14 12.80 -2.01
C HIS A 217 13.39 14.03 -1.50
N LYS A 218 12.07 13.87 -1.23
CA LYS A 218 11.26 14.97 -0.70
C LYS A 218 11.31 14.96 0.82
N PRO A 219 11.45 16.14 1.47
CA PRO A 219 11.17 16.22 2.89
C PRO A 219 9.72 15.82 3.14
N PHE A 220 9.48 15.02 4.17
CA PHE A 220 8.15 14.54 4.45
C PHE A 220 7.86 14.32 5.94
N ALA A 221 6.57 14.33 6.28
CA ALA A 221 6.07 13.79 7.53
C ALA A 221 5.09 12.65 7.23
N GLY A 222 5.26 11.55 7.96
CA GLY A 222 4.39 10.37 7.84
C GLY A 222 3.68 10.06 9.15
N ASP A 223 2.38 9.75 9.08
CA ASP A 223 1.66 9.21 10.22
C ASP A 223 1.94 7.68 10.29
N ARG A 224 2.60 7.28 11.35
CA ARG A 224 2.73 5.87 11.68
C ARG A 224 1.39 5.39 12.21
N LYS A 225 0.55 4.78 11.36
CA LYS A 225 -0.63 4.04 11.84
C LYS A 225 -0.18 3.07 12.91
N SER A 226 -0.40 3.46 14.17
CA SER A 226 -0.16 2.59 15.31
C SER A 226 -1.07 1.38 15.15
N THR A 227 -0.48 0.20 14.95
CA THR A 227 -1.17 -1.08 15.07
C THR A 227 -1.57 -1.37 16.52
N ARG A 228 -1.38 -0.41 17.42
CA ARG A 228 -1.74 -0.49 18.83
C ARG A 228 -2.89 0.45 19.14
N LEU A 229 -3.84 -0.08 19.85
CA LEU A 229 -4.94 0.59 20.56
C LEU A 229 -4.41 1.61 21.61
N ASN A 230 -3.62 2.59 21.21
CA ASN A 230 -3.24 3.70 22.07
C ASN A 230 -3.08 4.97 21.25
N SER A 231 -3.85 5.93 21.61
CA SER A 231 -4.16 7.24 21.09
C SER A 231 -3.00 8.24 21.12
N SER A 232 -1.87 7.95 20.48
CA SER A 232 -0.86 8.97 20.22
C SER A 232 -0.39 8.85 18.78
N HIS A 233 -0.84 9.79 17.94
CA HIS A 233 -0.34 9.97 16.60
C HIS A 233 1.11 10.48 16.69
N HIS A 234 2.07 9.67 16.30
CA HIS A 234 3.45 10.10 16.19
C HIS A 234 3.78 10.32 14.71
N PHE A 235 3.96 11.56 14.33
CA PHE A 235 4.53 11.90 13.03
C PHE A 235 6.04 11.67 13.06
N ILE A 236 6.56 10.95 12.08
CA ILE A 236 7.99 10.86 11.84
C ILE A 236 8.30 11.90 10.77
N SER A 237 9.10 12.92 11.12
CA SER A 237 9.60 13.91 10.17
C SER A 237 11.04 13.56 9.81
N TYR A 238 11.35 13.53 8.53
CA TYR A 238 12.70 13.54 8.01
C TYR A 238 12.91 14.86 7.26
N ALA A 239 13.92 15.60 7.71
CA ALA A 239 14.39 16.81 7.06
C ALA A 239 15.41 16.48 5.98
#